data_ab4638e3e81deca6f429afaf81f06ee3
#
_entry.id   ab4638e3e81deca6f429afaf81f06ee3
#
_cell.length_a   1.000
_cell.length_b   1.000
_cell.length_c   1.000
_cell.angle_alpha   90.00
_cell.angle_beta   90.00
_cell.angle_gamma   90.00
#
_symmetry.space_group_name_H-M   'P 1'
#
loop_
_entity.id
_entity.type
_entity.pdbx_description
1 polymer ?
#
loop_
_entity_poly.entity_id
_entity_poly.type
_entity_poly.pdbx_seq_one_letter_code
_entity_poly.pdbx_strand_id
1 'polypeptide(L)'
;MMQEQFNEAFDAIEASDELVEMTTHVVLASMRNPQDVKRRNRWGLMTAVAMACLLFVGSSAMLYFTPTAVVSVDINPSLEMEINRFDRVVDVNGYNEDGIALAKALNVTHMRYSEAMDALIASDIVNELMAQDGDLTIAVVPTKSVEQGDEIVAYVNQCTTQHQNTHCYMMSNDAHHQAHELGLSCGRYQAYVALSKVEDNITPAQFNAMSMKEIRERMEEYGINDASFGNNGCGQGNGSCQGSGHHHRHGRVANAEE
;
A
#
# COMPACT_ATOMS: atom_id res chain seq x y z
N MET A 1 80.06 -1.74 -56.41
CA MET A 1 80.40 -0.32 -56.37
C MET A 1 79.26 0.62 -55.98
N MET A 2 78.08 0.63 -56.62
CA MET A 2 77.01 1.57 -56.26
C MET A 2 76.22 1.15 -54.96
N GLN A 3 76.15 -0.12 -54.68
CA GLN A 3 75.47 -0.68 -53.53
C GLN A 3 76.28 -0.60 -52.24
N GLU A 4 77.59 -0.59 -52.37
CA GLU A 4 78.53 -0.39 -51.25
C GLU A 4 78.52 1.06 -50.77
N GLN A 5 78.46 2.02 -51.69
CA GLN A 5 78.41 3.45 -51.38
C GLN A 5 77.02 3.81 -50.71
N PHE A 6 75.97 3.07 -51.04
CA PHE A 6 74.64 3.26 -50.39
C PHE A 6 74.63 2.77 -48.95
N ASN A 7 75.23 1.60 -48.68
CA ASN A 7 75.33 1.06 -47.35
C ASN A 7 76.26 1.92 -46.46
N GLU A 8 77.39 2.39 -47.01
CA GLU A 8 78.29 3.26 -46.25
C GLU A 8 77.67 4.63 -45.91
N ALA A 9 76.76 5.14 -46.75
CA ALA A 9 76.00 6.37 -46.47
C ALA A 9 74.88 6.17 -45.42
N PHE A 10 74.34 4.98 -45.33
CA PHE A 10 73.30 4.62 -44.28
C PHE A 10 73.92 4.32 -42.91
N ASP A 11 75.13 3.70 -42.91
CA ASP A 11 75.89 3.43 -41.69
C ASP A 11 76.47 4.70 -41.05
N ALA A 12 76.58 5.76 -41.81
CA ALA A 12 77.07 7.06 -41.36
C ALA A 12 75.98 7.94 -40.75
N ILE A 13 74.72 7.48 -40.75
CA ILE A 13 73.58 8.17 -40.09
C ILE A 13 73.53 7.76 -38.65
N GLU A 14 74.32 8.32 -37.79
CA GLU A 14 74.18 8.22 -36.36
C GLU A 14 73.08 9.19 -35.90
N ALA A 15 72.05 8.63 -35.16
CA ALA A 15 71.07 9.48 -34.54
C ALA A 15 71.77 10.35 -33.48
N SER A 16 71.53 11.65 -33.49
CA SER A 16 72.10 12.54 -32.47
C SER A 16 71.71 12.07 -31.05
N ASP A 17 72.64 12.16 -30.10
CA ASP A 17 72.45 11.76 -28.71
C ASP A 17 71.19 12.40 -28.13
N GLU A 18 70.83 13.61 -28.51
CA GLU A 18 69.64 14.33 -28.11
C GLU A 18 68.34 13.65 -28.60
N LEU A 19 68.37 13.04 -29.78
CA LEU A 19 67.21 12.30 -30.35
C LEU A 19 67.01 10.93 -29.66
N VAL A 20 68.11 10.30 -29.30
CA VAL A 20 68.15 9.04 -28.57
C VAL A 20 67.65 9.27 -27.17
N GLU A 21 68.06 10.37 -26.52
CA GLU A 21 67.58 10.68 -25.12
C GLU A 21 66.11 11.08 -25.13
N MET A 22 65.59 11.87 -26.08
CA MET A 22 64.16 12.19 -26.20
C MET A 22 63.31 10.96 -26.50
N THR A 23 63.72 10.08 -27.39
CA THR A 23 62.95 8.87 -27.71
C THR A 23 62.98 7.91 -26.57
N THR A 24 64.07 7.78 -25.84
CA THR A 24 64.16 6.94 -24.64
C THR A 24 63.25 7.45 -23.53
N HIS A 25 63.20 8.76 -23.34
CA HIS A 25 62.27 9.40 -22.36
C HIS A 25 60.81 9.19 -22.76
N VAL A 26 60.45 9.32 -24.03
CA VAL A 26 59.05 9.09 -24.51
C VAL A 26 58.65 7.62 -24.39
N VAL A 27 59.56 6.69 -24.73
CA VAL A 27 59.31 5.23 -24.59
C VAL A 27 59.18 4.84 -23.12
N LEU A 28 60.07 5.32 -22.25
CA LEU A 28 59.97 5.05 -20.80
C LEU A 28 58.71 5.69 -20.17
N ALA A 29 58.29 6.84 -20.62
CA ALA A 29 57.04 7.47 -20.19
C ALA A 29 55.82 6.73 -20.67
N SER A 30 55.85 6.14 -21.89
CA SER A 30 54.77 5.33 -22.45
C SER A 30 54.68 3.92 -21.83
N MET A 31 55.81 3.42 -21.31
CA MET A 31 55.85 2.15 -20.54
C MET A 31 55.38 2.29 -19.08
N ARG A 32 55.17 3.50 -18.57
CA ARG A 32 54.56 3.73 -17.28
C ARG A 32 53.07 3.37 -17.37
N ASN A 33 52.82 2.14 -17.09
CA ASN A 33 51.67 1.29 -17.08
C ASN A 33 50.30 2.00 -16.95
N PRO A 34 49.46 2.07 -18.00
CA PRO A 34 48.12 2.61 -17.92
C PRO A 34 47.14 1.65 -17.24
N GLN A 35 47.58 0.50 -16.71
CA GLN A 35 46.69 -0.52 -16.17
C GLN A 35 46.12 -0.16 -14.78
N ASP A 36 46.77 0.70 -14.00
CA ASP A 36 46.30 1.08 -12.66
C ASP A 36 45.07 2.02 -12.68
N VAL A 37 44.91 2.82 -13.73
CA VAL A 37 43.78 3.76 -13.83
C VAL A 37 42.47 3.03 -14.20
N LYS A 38 42.55 1.97 -15.03
CA LYS A 38 41.34 1.18 -15.43
C LYS A 38 40.83 0.27 -14.32
N ARG A 39 41.69 -0.22 -13.45
CA ARG A 39 41.30 -1.13 -12.35
C ARG A 39 40.58 -0.38 -11.23
N ARG A 40 41.00 0.85 -10.96
CA ARG A 40 40.39 1.72 -9.93
C ARG A 40 38.97 2.15 -10.30
N ASN A 41 38.70 2.42 -11.57
CA ASN A 41 37.37 2.78 -12.07
C ASN A 41 36.37 1.60 -12.02
N ARG A 42 36.84 0.35 -12.19
CA ARG A 42 35.94 -0.83 -12.11
C ARG A 42 35.44 -1.07 -10.68
N TRP A 43 36.28 -0.87 -9.69
CA TRP A 43 35.87 -0.99 -8.28
C TRP A 43 34.88 0.11 -7.88
N GLY A 44 35.10 1.34 -8.32
CA GLY A 44 34.16 2.44 -8.10
C GLY A 44 32.82 2.20 -8.79
N LEU A 45 32.82 1.62 -9.99
CA LEU A 45 31.58 1.23 -10.67
C LEU A 45 30.86 0.09 -9.95
N MET A 46 31.57 -0.92 -9.48
CA MET A 46 30.98 -2.04 -8.73
C MET A 46 30.36 -1.59 -7.41
N THR A 47 31.02 -0.69 -6.67
CA THR A 47 30.45 -0.13 -5.42
C THR A 47 29.24 0.75 -5.71
N ALA A 48 29.24 1.55 -6.79
CA ALA A 48 28.08 2.34 -7.18
C ALA A 48 26.87 1.47 -7.55
N VAL A 49 27.09 0.40 -8.31
CA VAL A 49 26.04 -0.56 -8.67
C VAL A 49 25.49 -1.28 -7.43
N ALA A 50 26.37 -1.73 -6.52
CA ALA A 50 25.96 -2.37 -5.28
C ALA A 50 25.11 -1.43 -4.42
N MET A 51 25.51 -0.15 -4.29
CA MET A 51 24.76 0.86 -3.56
C MET A 51 23.39 1.12 -4.22
N ALA A 52 23.34 1.23 -5.55
CA ALA A 52 22.09 1.39 -6.30
C ALA A 52 21.14 0.18 -6.10
N CYS A 53 21.68 -1.04 -6.11
CA CYS A 53 20.89 -2.26 -5.82
C CYS A 53 20.32 -2.24 -4.40
N LEU A 54 21.12 -1.85 -3.41
CA LEU A 54 20.66 -1.77 -2.00
C LEU A 54 19.56 -0.72 -1.84
N LEU A 55 19.69 0.45 -2.47
CA LEU A 55 18.65 1.48 -2.44
C LEU A 55 17.38 1.01 -3.16
N PHE A 56 17.51 0.31 -4.28
CA PHE A 56 16.37 -0.24 -5.02
C PHE A 56 15.63 -1.31 -4.21
N VAL A 57 16.33 -2.26 -3.60
CA VAL A 57 15.73 -3.30 -2.75
C VAL A 57 15.08 -2.69 -1.51
N GLY A 58 15.76 -1.75 -0.85
CA GLY A 58 15.23 -1.08 0.35
C GLY A 58 13.96 -0.26 0.05
N SER A 59 13.95 0.50 -1.05
CA SER A 59 12.76 1.27 -1.46
C SER A 59 11.61 0.37 -1.89
N SER A 60 11.88 -0.74 -2.57
CA SER A 60 10.87 -1.71 -2.99
C SER A 60 10.20 -2.38 -1.78
N ALA A 61 10.99 -2.76 -0.76
CA ALA A 61 10.48 -3.33 0.48
C ALA A 61 9.58 -2.32 1.22
N MET A 62 10.01 -1.07 1.34
CA MET A 62 9.20 -0.01 1.96
C MET A 62 7.86 0.18 1.23
N LEU A 63 7.85 0.18 -0.11
CA LEU A 63 6.63 0.30 -0.91
C LEU A 63 5.70 -0.90 -0.72
N TYR A 64 6.25 -2.10 -0.55
CA TYR A 64 5.48 -3.33 -0.39
C TYR A 64 4.82 -3.42 0.99
N PHE A 65 5.54 -3.08 2.07
CA PHE A 65 5.03 -3.20 3.44
C PHE A 65 4.27 -1.96 3.94
N THR A 66 4.16 -0.91 3.12
CA THR A 66 3.38 0.27 3.51
C THR A 66 1.92 0.09 3.13
N PRO A 67 0.98 0.05 4.09
CA PRO A 67 -0.44 -0.06 3.79
C PRO A 67 -0.97 1.22 3.11
N THR A 68 -1.93 1.05 2.23
CA THR A 68 -2.64 2.12 1.51
C THR A 68 -4.15 2.07 1.72
N ALA A 69 -4.65 0.97 2.25
CA ALA A 69 -6.01 0.80 2.74
C ALA A 69 -6.03 -0.18 3.91
N VAL A 70 -7.07 -0.08 4.74
CA VAL A 70 -7.37 -1.03 5.81
C VAL A 70 -8.80 -1.54 5.63
N VAL A 71 -9.01 -2.84 5.84
CA VAL A 71 -10.34 -3.45 5.89
C VAL A 71 -10.55 -4.00 7.30
N SER A 72 -11.47 -3.39 8.04
CA SER A 72 -11.88 -3.84 9.36
C SER A 72 -13.13 -4.71 9.22
N VAL A 73 -13.12 -5.88 9.84
CA VAL A 73 -14.21 -6.85 9.80
C VAL A 73 -14.66 -7.13 11.22
N ASP A 74 -15.91 -6.85 11.47
CA ASP A 74 -16.56 -6.97 12.78
C ASP A 74 -17.80 -7.87 12.72
N ILE A 75 -17.70 -9.03 13.32
CA ILE A 75 -18.80 -9.97 13.51
C ILE A 75 -18.80 -10.55 14.92
N ASN A 76 -17.71 -10.42 15.64
CA ASN A 76 -17.30 -11.12 16.85
C ASN A 76 -16.96 -12.60 16.56
N PRO A 77 -15.79 -12.82 15.89
CA PRO A 77 -14.49 -12.11 16.03
C PRO A 77 -14.37 -10.75 15.30
N SER A 78 -13.44 -9.91 15.76
CA SER A 78 -13.08 -8.63 15.10
C SER A 78 -11.62 -8.65 14.67
N LEU A 79 -11.36 -8.34 13.41
CA LEU A 79 -10.02 -8.28 12.84
C LEU A 79 -9.88 -7.14 11.82
N GLU A 80 -8.64 -6.73 11.57
CA GLU A 80 -8.28 -5.79 10.50
C GLU A 80 -7.22 -6.39 9.59
N MET A 81 -7.36 -6.13 8.29
CA MET A 81 -6.40 -6.48 7.24
C MET A 81 -5.81 -5.20 6.67
N GLU A 82 -4.50 -5.06 6.73
CA GLU A 82 -3.77 -3.98 6.08
C GLU A 82 -3.44 -4.35 4.63
N ILE A 83 -3.81 -3.49 3.68
CA ILE A 83 -3.69 -3.73 2.25
C ILE A 83 -2.73 -2.70 1.65
N ASN A 84 -1.74 -3.17 0.88
CA ASN A 84 -0.78 -2.31 0.21
C ASN A 84 -1.27 -1.85 -1.17
N ARG A 85 -0.48 -0.99 -1.84
CA ARG A 85 -0.75 -0.49 -3.19
C ARG A 85 -0.78 -1.54 -4.31
N PHE A 86 -0.38 -2.78 -4.01
CA PHE A 86 -0.40 -3.91 -4.95
C PHE A 86 -1.58 -4.84 -4.66
N ASP A 87 -2.57 -4.38 -3.91
CA ASP A 87 -3.76 -5.13 -3.49
C ASP A 87 -3.43 -6.39 -2.68
N ARG A 88 -2.30 -6.36 -1.96
CA ARG A 88 -1.85 -7.47 -1.12
C ARG A 88 -2.08 -7.16 0.35
N VAL A 89 -2.58 -8.14 1.07
CA VAL A 89 -2.64 -8.11 2.53
C VAL A 89 -1.22 -8.17 3.08
N VAL A 90 -0.78 -7.16 3.81
CA VAL A 90 0.57 -7.09 4.39
C VAL A 90 0.58 -7.43 5.86
N ASP A 91 -0.53 -7.19 6.54
CA ASP A 91 -0.70 -7.57 7.95
C ASP A 91 -2.17 -7.89 8.27
N VAL A 92 -2.38 -8.71 9.31
CA VAL A 92 -3.72 -9.06 9.81
C VAL A 92 -3.69 -9.01 11.33
N ASN A 93 -4.47 -8.11 11.90
CA ASN A 93 -4.54 -7.85 13.33
C ASN A 93 -5.92 -8.21 13.91
N GLY A 94 -5.95 -9.05 14.95
CA GLY A 94 -7.19 -9.34 15.68
C GLY A 94 -7.37 -8.38 16.85
N TYR A 95 -8.59 -7.89 17.07
CA TYR A 95 -8.95 -6.97 18.17
C TYR A 95 -9.42 -7.67 19.44
N ASN A 96 -9.84 -8.92 19.33
CA ASN A 96 -10.24 -9.76 20.46
C ASN A 96 -9.62 -11.16 20.32
N GLU A 97 -9.77 -12.00 21.33
CA GLU A 97 -9.16 -13.35 21.33
C GLU A 97 -9.61 -14.18 20.14
N ASP A 98 -10.91 -14.12 19.80
CA ASP A 98 -11.49 -14.83 18.65
C ASP A 98 -10.97 -14.26 17.32
N GLY A 99 -10.81 -12.94 17.21
CA GLY A 99 -10.22 -12.27 16.05
C GLY A 99 -8.74 -12.63 15.83
N ILE A 100 -7.96 -12.73 16.91
CA ILE A 100 -6.59 -13.21 16.86
C ILE A 100 -6.52 -14.67 16.41
N ALA A 101 -7.43 -15.51 16.91
CA ALA A 101 -7.51 -16.91 16.50
C ALA A 101 -7.90 -17.05 15.02
N LEU A 102 -8.90 -16.29 14.57
CA LEU A 102 -9.36 -16.26 13.18
C LEU A 102 -8.26 -15.75 12.24
N ALA A 103 -7.58 -14.65 12.57
CA ALA A 103 -6.48 -14.10 11.79
C ALA A 103 -5.35 -15.12 11.56
N LYS A 104 -5.01 -15.88 12.60
CA LYS A 104 -4.02 -16.97 12.51
C LYS A 104 -4.51 -18.15 11.67
N ALA A 105 -5.80 -18.52 11.81
CA ALA A 105 -6.37 -19.64 11.06
C ALA A 105 -6.50 -19.34 9.56
N LEU A 106 -6.84 -18.12 9.19
CA LEU A 106 -7.01 -17.70 7.81
C LEU A 106 -5.68 -17.66 7.05
N ASN A 107 -4.58 -17.24 7.69
CA ASN A 107 -3.24 -17.16 7.09
C ASN A 107 -3.22 -16.49 5.70
N VAL A 108 -3.88 -15.34 5.59
CA VAL A 108 -4.11 -14.63 4.32
C VAL A 108 -3.04 -13.58 3.99
N THR A 109 -1.99 -13.46 4.80
CA THR A 109 -0.88 -12.53 4.57
C THR A 109 -0.23 -12.80 3.20
N HIS A 110 0.03 -11.75 2.44
CA HIS A 110 0.53 -11.74 1.06
C HIS A 110 -0.46 -12.21 -0.02
N MET A 111 -1.67 -12.64 0.33
CA MET A 111 -2.73 -12.89 -0.65
C MET A 111 -3.27 -11.56 -1.22
N ARG A 112 -3.96 -11.62 -2.35
CA ARG A 112 -4.77 -10.48 -2.79
C ARG A 112 -5.90 -10.24 -1.80
N TYR A 113 -6.29 -8.99 -1.59
CA TYR A 113 -7.40 -8.69 -0.66
C TYR A 113 -8.70 -9.40 -1.05
N SER A 114 -8.96 -9.56 -2.36
CA SER A 114 -10.12 -10.29 -2.85
C SER A 114 -10.10 -11.77 -2.44
N GLU A 115 -8.96 -12.45 -2.62
CA GLU A 115 -8.77 -13.83 -2.20
C GLU A 115 -8.88 -13.97 -0.67
N ALA A 116 -8.37 -12.98 0.07
CA ALA A 116 -8.45 -12.95 1.53
C ALA A 116 -9.88 -12.76 2.02
N MET A 117 -10.65 -11.87 1.36
CA MET A 117 -12.08 -11.66 1.65
C MET A 117 -12.91 -12.90 1.34
N ASP A 118 -12.67 -13.56 0.20
CA ASP A 118 -13.34 -14.81 -0.15
C ASP A 118 -13.05 -15.91 0.89
N ALA A 119 -11.79 -16.04 1.31
CA ALA A 119 -11.37 -17.01 2.33
C ALA A 119 -12.03 -16.71 3.70
N LEU A 120 -12.13 -15.41 4.06
CA LEU A 120 -12.80 -14.99 5.29
C LEU A 120 -14.29 -15.34 5.27
N ILE A 121 -15.00 -14.96 4.21
CA ILE A 121 -16.44 -15.18 4.08
C ILE A 121 -16.75 -16.69 3.97
N ALA A 122 -15.90 -17.45 3.31
CA ALA A 122 -16.03 -18.90 3.20
C ALA A 122 -15.60 -19.67 4.45
N SER A 123 -15.04 -18.99 5.47
CA SER A 123 -14.60 -19.66 6.70
C SER A 123 -15.77 -20.24 7.49
N ASP A 124 -15.56 -21.41 8.11
CA ASP A 124 -16.58 -22.06 8.92
C ASP A 124 -17.07 -21.16 10.06
N ILE A 125 -16.16 -20.38 10.65
CA ILE A 125 -16.47 -19.45 11.76
C ILE A 125 -17.45 -18.37 11.30
N VAL A 126 -17.19 -17.71 10.18
CA VAL A 126 -18.09 -16.66 9.65
C VAL A 126 -19.42 -17.27 9.23
N ASN A 127 -19.39 -18.40 8.52
CA ASN A 127 -20.63 -19.09 8.10
C ASN A 127 -21.49 -19.53 9.29
N GLU A 128 -20.90 -20.06 10.36
CA GLU A 128 -21.62 -20.47 11.57
C GLU A 128 -22.25 -19.27 12.27
N LEU A 129 -21.53 -18.16 12.40
CA LEU A 129 -22.02 -16.94 13.03
C LEU A 129 -23.14 -16.29 12.20
N MET A 130 -23.01 -16.25 10.88
CA MET A 130 -24.04 -15.73 9.99
C MET A 130 -25.30 -16.61 10.00
N ALA A 131 -25.15 -17.93 10.15
CA ALA A 131 -26.28 -18.86 10.28
C ALA A 131 -27.06 -18.67 11.60
N GLN A 132 -26.45 -18.04 12.61
CA GLN A 132 -27.06 -17.71 13.91
C GLN A 132 -27.58 -16.26 13.96
N ASP A 133 -27.96 -15.67 12.83
CA ASP A 133 -28.35 -14.26 12.69
C ASP A 133 -27.24 -13.28 13.15
N GLY A 134 -25.98 -13.65 12.91
CA GLY A 134 -24.85 -12.78 13.14
C GLY A 134 -24.89 -11.55 12.25
N ASP A 135 -24.34 -10.45 12.75
CA ASP A 135 -24.27 -9.17 12.06
C ASP A 135 -22.83 -8.91 11.64
N LEU A 136 -22.58 -8.85 10.32
CA LEU A 136 -21.26 -8.64 9.75
C LEU A 136 -21.11 -7.18 9.34
N THR A 137 -20.19 -6.48 9.98
CA THR A 137 -19.84 -5.11 9.61
C THR A 137 -18.46 -5.06 9.00
N ILE A 138 -18.33 -4.44 7.83
CA ILE A 138 -17.06 -4.28 7.13
C ILE A 138 -16.84 -2.79 6.88
N ALA A 139 -15.78 -2.24 7.47
CA ALA A 139 -15.36 -0.87 7.24
C ALA A 139 -14.10 -0.85 6.36
N VAL A 140 -14.13 -0.06 5.30
CA VAL A 140 -12.97 0.16 4.41
C VAL A 140 -12.41 1.54 4.69
N VAL A 141 -11.12 1.61 5.04
CA VAL A 141 -10.41 2.85 5.36
C VAL A 141 -9.35 3.10 4.28
N PRO A 142 -9.57 4.00 3.32
CA PRO A 142 -8.53 4.41 2.40
C PRO A 142 -7.53 5.32 3.13
N THR A 143 -6.30 4.84 3.32
CA THR A 143 -5.26 5.63 4.00
C THR A 143 -4.46 6.51 3.03
N LYS A 144 -4.35 6.10 1.75
CA LYS A 144 -3.57 6.82 0.72
C LYS A 144 -4.23 6.87 -0.66
N SER A 145 -5.17 5.99 -0.98
CA SER A 145 -5.87 5.96 -2.26
C SER A 145 -7.35 5.74 -2.06
N VAL A 146 -8.14 6.75 -2.41
CA VAL A 146 -9.61 6.68 -2.36
C VAL A 146 -10.12 5.70 -3.42
N GLU A 147 -9.51 5.70 -4.62
CA GLU A 147 -9.88 4.78 -5.70
C GLU A 147 -9.74 3.32 -5.27
N GLN A 148 -8.64 2.96 -4.57
CA GLN A 148 -8.46 1.61 -4.02
C GLN A 148 -9.53 1.30 -2.98
N GLY A 149 -9.90 2.27 -2.14
CA GLY A 149 -11.00 2.12 -1.19
C GLY A 149 -12.32 1.83 -1.88
N ASP A 150 -12.66 2.56 -2.93
CA ASP A 150 -13.88 2.36 -3.73
C ASP A 150 -13.91 0.97 -4.39
N GLU A 151 -12.78 0.51 -4.95
CA GLU A 151 -12.66 -0.83 -5.54
C GLU A 151 -12.87 -1.93 -4.49
N ILE A 152 -12.29 -1.78 -3.29
CA ILE A 152 -12.47 -2.72 -2.18
C ILE A 152 -13.93 -2.76 -1.74
N VAL A 153 -14.58 -1.61 -1.55
CA VAL A 153 -16.00 -1.53 -1.17
C VAL A 153 -16.88 -2.21 -2.22
N ALA A 154 -16.62 -1.95 -3.51
CA ALA A 154 -17.36 -2.57 -4.60
C ALA A 154 -17.24 -4.10 -4.57
N TYR A 155 -16.01 -4.61 -4.35
CA TYR A 155 -15.75 -6.04 -4.26
C TYR A 155 -16.44 -6.67 -3.04
N VAL A 156 -16.31 -6.05 -1.85
CA VAL A 156 -16.94 -6.52 -0.62
C VAL A 156 -18.47 -6.61 -0.79
N ASN A 157 -19.09 -5.58 -1.34
CA ASN A 157 -20.52 -5.58 -1.62
C ASN A 157 -20.92 -6.71 -2.57
N GLN A 158 -20.09 -7.04 -3.55
CA GLN A 158 -20.36 -8.14 -4.48
C GLN A 158 -20.29 -9.51 -3.79
N CYS A 159 -19.24 -9.78 -2.99
CA CYS A 159 -19.05 -11.08 -2.34
C CYS A 159 -20.00 -11.31 -1.16
N THR A 160 -20.55 -10.23 -0.57
CA THR A 160 -21.49 -10.31 0.54
C THR A 160 -22.97 -10.23 0.13
N THR A 161 -23.29 -10.18 -1.15
CA THR A 161 -24.67 -10.01 -1.68
C THR A 161 -25.66 -11.08 -1.17
N GLN A 162 -25.17 -12.27 -0.83
CA GLN A 162 -26.00 -13.37 -0.33
C GLN A 162 -26.19 -13.36 1.19
N HIS A 163 -25.50 -12.49 1.92
CA HIS A 163 -25.56 -12.36 3.37
C HIS A 163 -26.44 -11.15 3.74
N GLN A 164 -27.63 -11.39 4.28
CA GLN A 164 -28.64 -10.34 4.52
C GLN A 164 -28.24 -9.34 5.61
N ASN A 165 -27.49 -9.79 6.63
CA ASN A 165 -27.06 -8.96 7.75
C ASN A 165 -25.60 -8.49 7.57
N THR A 166 -25.27 -7.96 6.39
CA THR A 166 -23.93 -7.45 6.11
C THR A 166 -23.97 -5.96 5.79
N HIS A 167 -23.14 -5.22 6.48
CA HIS A 167 -23.02 -3.76 6.35
C HIS A 167 -21.60 -3.40 5.92
N CYS A 168 -21.48 -2.78 4.74
CA CYS A 168 -20.20 -2.29 4.24
C CYS A 168 -20.24 -0.78 4.07
N TYR A 169 -19.21 -0.09 4.57
CA TYR A 169 -19.09 1.36 4.43
C TYR A 169 -17.62 1.80 4.38
N MET A 170 -17.42 3.02 3.88
CA MET A 170 -16.12 3.67 3.88
C MET A 170 -15.95 4.53 5.13
N MET A 171 -14.80 4.45 5.78
CA MET A 171 -14.45 5.26 6.96
C MET A 171 -13.26 6.15 6.65
N SER A 172 -13.23 7.35 7.24
CA SER A 172 -12.08 8.22 7.10
C SER A 172 -10.89 7.74 7.94
N ASN A 173 -9.68 8.06 7.49
CA ASN A 173 -8.46 7.70 8.22
C ASN A 173 -8.41 8.33 9.63
N ASP A 174 -8.94 9.54 9.80
CA ASP A 174 -9.01 10.21 11.12
C ASP A 174 -9.93 9.45 12.09
N ALA A 175 -11.08 8.97 11.62
CA ALA A 175 -12.00 8.16 12.42
C ALA A 175 -11.38 6.79 12.78
N HIS A 176 -10.61 6.19 11.87
CA HIS A 176 -9.86 4.97 12.14
C HIS A 176 -8.81 5.18 13.25
N HIS A 177 -8.04 6.27 13.20
CA HIS A 177 -7.11 6.59 14.29
C HIS A 177 -7.81 6.77 15.64
N GLN A 178 -8.95 7.46 15.67
CA GLN A 178 -9.75 7.62 16.90
C GLN A 178 -10.29 6.28 17.41
N ALA A 179 -10.70 5.38 16.53
CA ALA A 179 -11.11 4.02 16.91
C ALA A 179 -9.97 3.29 17.64
N HIS A 180 -8.76 3.33 17.07
CA HIS A 180 -7.57 2.72 17.68
C HIS A 180 -7.22 3.33 19.04
N GLU A 181 -7.29 4.66 19.20
CA GLU A 181 -7.04 5.34 20.49
C GLU A 181 -8.00 4.87 21.58
N LEU A 182 -9.23 4.51 21.21
CA LEU A 182 -10.25 3.98 22.13
C LEU A 182 -10.21 2.45 22.29
N GLY A 183 -9.34 1.76 21.55
CA GLY A 183 -9.25 0.30 21.53
C GLY A 183 -10.45 -0.37 20.90
N LEU A 184 -11.16 0.32 20.00
CA LEU A 184 -12.32 -0.17 19.27
C LEU A 184 -11.94 -0.50 17.82
N SER A 185 -12.58 -1.53 17.26
CA SER A 185 -12.58 -1.76 15.82
C SER A 185 -13.41 -0.68 15.10
N CYS A 186 -13.23 -0.56 13.79
CA CYS A 186 -13.90 0.48 12.99
C CYS A 186 -15.44 0.41 13.11
N GLY A 187 -16.03 -0.80 13.02
CA GLY A 187 -17.45 -0.99 13.13
C GLY A 187 -17.99 -0.60 14.50
N ARG A 188 -17.30 -1.01 15.55
CA ARG A 188 -17.64 -0.66 16.93
C ARG A 188 -17.51 0.83 17.19
N TYR A 189 -16.48 1.47 16.67
CA TYR A 189 -16.27 2.91 16.83
C TYR A 189 -17.40 3.74 16.22
N GLN A 190 -17.86 3.43 15.03
CA GLN A 190 -18.98 4.14 14.40
C GLN A 190 -20.25 4.02 15.24
N ALA A 191 -20.57 2.81 15.68
CA ALA A 191 -21.71 2.56 16.55
C ALA A 191 -21.57 3.26 17.91
N TYR A 192 -20.35 3.26 18.47
CA TYR A 192 -20.05 3.99 19.72
C TYR A 192 -20.30 5.50 19.56
N VAL A 193 -19.80 6.11 18.49
CA VAL A 193 -20.03 7.53 18.22
C VAL A 193 -21.50 7.87 18.02
N ALA A 194 -22.28 6.96 17.43
CA ALA A 194 -23.71 7.14 17.25
C ALA A 194 -24.48 7.05 18.58
N LEU A 195 -24.22 6.01 19.38
CA LEU A 195 -24.88 5.79 20.66
C LEU A 195 -24.47 6.78 21.74
N SER A 196 -23.20 7.22 21.76
CA SER A 196 -22.72 8.22 22.73
C SER A 196 -23.40 9.60 22.62
N LYS A 197 -24.12 9.87 21.53
CA LYS A 197 -24.92 11.08 21.35
C LYS A 197 -26.26 11.04 22.08
N VAL A 198 -26.74 9.84 22.39
CA VAL A 198 -28.07 9.59 22.99
C VAL A 198 -27.99 8.91 24.34
N GLU A 199 -26.85 8.31 24.67
CA GLU A 199 -26.61 7.59 25.91
C GLU A 199 -25.35 8.11 26.62
N ASP A 200 -25.55 8.86 27.73
CA ASP A 200 -24.49 9.66 28.39
C ASP A 200 -23.43 8.85 29.13
N ASN A 201 -23.57 7.55 29.35
CA ASN A 201 -22.68 6.79 30.24
C ASN A 201 -22.06 5.54 29.60
N ILE A 202 -22.11 5.40 28.29
CA ILE A 202 -21.51 4.26 27.61
C ILE A 202 -20.00 4.45 27.48
N THR A 203 -19.23 3.46 27.96
CA THR A 203 -17.77 3.50 27.88
C THR A 203 -17.25 2.64 26.72
N PRO A 204 -16.07 2.96 26.13
CA PRO A 204 -15.47 2.12 25.10
C PRO A 204 -15.23 0.68 25.56
N ALA A 205 -14.88 0.48 26.84
CA ALA A 205 -14.64 -0.86 27.40
C ALA A 205 -15.93 -1.70 27.44
N GLN A 206 -17.06 -1.11 27.86
CA GLN A 206 -18.36 -1.78 27.82
C GLN A 206 -18.76 -2.11 26.38
N PHE A 207 -18.53 -1.17 25.47
CA PHE A 207 -18.84 -1.34 24.05
C PHE A 207 -18.03 -2.47 23.41
N ASN A 208 -16.76 -2.61 23.78
CA ASN A 208 -15.91 -3.67 23.29
C ASN A 208 -16.31 -5.07 23.79
N ALA A 209 -17.02 -5.15 24.90
CA ALA A 209 -17.53 -6.40 25.46
C ALA A 209 -18.85 -6.88 24.82
N MET A 210 -19.57 -6.00 24.09
CA MET A 210 -20.84 -6.32 23.41
C MET A 210 -20.58 -7.00 22.06
N SER A 211 -21.48 -7.87 21.63
CA SER A 211 -21.52 -8.35 20.25
C SER A 211 -22.04 -7.27 19.29
N MET A 212 -21.73 -7.38 17.99
CA MET A 212 -22.29 -6.43 17.00
C MET A 212 -23.81 -6.49 16.94
N LYS A 213 -24.40 -7.66 17.13
CA LYS A 213 -25.84 -7.85 17.22
C LYS A 213 -26.45 -7.05 18.39
N GLU A 214 -25.90 -7.17 19.60
CA GLU A 214 -26.36 -6.41 20.79
C GLU A 214 -26.20 -4.89 20.57
N ILE A 215 -25.12 -4.47 19.93
CA ILE A 215 -24.90 -3.07 19.58
C ILE A 215 -26.01 -2.57 18.64
N ARG A 216 -26.36 -3.33 17.62
CA ARG A 216 -27.41 -2.95 16.65
C ARG A 216 -28.80 -2.95 17.29
N GLU A 217 -29.15 -3.99 18.05
CA GLU A 217 -30.42 -4.00 18.79
C GLU A 217 -30.57 -2.75 19.66
N ARG A 218 -29.49 -2.34 20.33
CA ARG A 218 -29.48 -1.13 21.15
C ARG A 218 -29.61 0.17 20.30
N MET A 219 -28.99 0.20 19.13
CA MET A 219 -29.15 1.33 18.19
C MET A 219 -30.59 1.44 17.68
N GLU A 220 -31.23 0.31 17.37
CA GLU A 220 -32.63 0.26 16.93
C GLU A 220 -33.57 0.78 18.02
N GLU A 221 -33.32 0.45 19.31
CA GLU A 221 -34.09 0.98 20.45
C GLU A 221 -34.08 2.52 20.50
N TYR A 222 -32.95 3.15 20.08
CA TYR A 222 -32.83 4.62 19.99
C TYR A 222 -33.21 5.17 18.59
N GLY A 223 -33.69 4.34 17.67
CA GLY A 223 -34.07 4.73 16.31
C GLY A 223 -32.88 5.15 15.44
N ILE A 224 -31.67 4.67 15.78
CA ILE A 224 -30.45 4.90 15.02
C ILE A 224 -30.38 3.84 13.93
N ASN A 225 -30.54 4.25 12.67
CA ASN A 225 -30.46 3.36 11.51
C ASN A 225 -29.05 3.37 10.90
N ASP A 226 -28.64 2.25 10.28
CA ASP A 226 -27.37 2.13 9.56
C ASP A 226 -27.13 3.18 8.49
N ALA A 227 -28.16 3.73 7.89
CA ALA A 227 -28.07 4.86 6.96
C ALA A 227 -27.39 6.11 7.57
N SER A 228 -27.28 6.17 8.92
CA SER A 228 -26.56 7.25 9.61
C SER A 228 -25.03 7.03 9.65
N PHE A 229 -24.54 5.83 9.33
CA PHE A 229 -23.10 5.50 9.41
C PHE A 229 -22.28 5.96 8.22
N GLY A 230 -22.87 6.27 7.12
CA GLY A 230 -22.11 6.66 5.95
C GLY A 230 -22.89 7.57 5.03
N ASN A 231 -22.70 8.86 5.16
CA ASN A 231 -23.15 9.77 4.12
C ASN A 231 -22.33 9.60 2.81
N ASN A 232 -21.48 8.57 2.74
CA ASN A 232 -20.68 8.16 1.59
C ASN A 232 -20.59 6.63 1.42
N GLY A 233 -21.41 5.83 2.11
CA GLY A 233 -21.41 4.38 1.98
C GLY A 233 -22.52 3.91 1.04
N CYS A 234 -22.23 2.98 0.15
CA CYS A 234 -23.20 2.22 -0.61
C CYS A 234 -24.02 1.32 0.35
N GLY A 235 -25.05 1.88 0.99
CA GLY A 235 -26.04 1.09 1.70
C GLY A 235 -26.85 0.27 0.69
N GLN A 236 -27.15 -0.98 0.98
CA GLN A 236 -28.16 -1.78 0.27
C GLN A 236 -29.54 -1.12 0.41
N GLY A 237 -29.78 -0.13 -0.40
CA GLY A 237 -31.09 0.43 -0.67
C GLY A 237 -31.18 0.63 -2.17
N ASN A 238 -32.19 0.03 -2.78
CA ASN A 238 -32.58 0.16 -4.19
C ASN A 238 -32.54 1.65 -4.63
N GLY A 239 -31.35 2.23 -4.86
CA GLY A 239 -31.15 3.63 -5.11
C GLY A 239 -29.85 3.88 -5.87
N SER A 240 -30.01 4.22 -7.13
CA SER A 240 -29.04 4.77 -8.05
C SER A 240 -28.02 5.69 -7.34
N CYS A 241 -26.75 5.35 -7.37
CA CYS A 241 -25.64 6.23 -7.00
C CYS A 241 -25.58 7.40 -7.99
N GLN A 242 -26.23 8.51 -7.65
CA GLN A 242 -26.10 9.75 -8.40
C GLN A 242 -24.89 10.51 -7.89
N GLY A 243 -23.74 10.28 -8.52
CA GLY A 243 -22.52 11.03 -8.27
C GLY A 243 -22.71 12.50 -8.62
N SER A 244 -22.72 13.37 -7.63
CA SER A 244 -22.66 14.82 -7.84
C SER A 244 -21.23 15.23 -8.20
N GLY A 245 -20.85 15.03 -9.47
CA GLY A 245 -19.65 15.59 -10.05
C GLY A 245 -19.76 17.10 -10.13
N HIS A 246 -19.05 17.81 -9.27
CA HIS A 246 -18.82 19.24 -9.43
C HIS A 246 -17.84 19.46 -10.59
N HIS A 247 -18.37 19.57 -11.81
CA HIS A 247 -17.66 20.13 -12.94
C HIS A 247 -17.48 21.64 -12.73
N HIS A 248 -16.29 22.08 -12.37
CA HIS A 248 -15.86 23.45 -12.58
C HIS A 248 -15.80 23.76 -14.09
N ARG A 249 -16.84 24.40 -14.57
CA ARG A 249 -16.91 24.93 -15.93
C ARG A 249 -16.14 26.26 -15.94
N HIS A 250 -14.92 26.27 -16.49
CA HIS A 250 -14.26 27.51 -16.88
C HIS A 250 -15.09 28.19 -17.98
N GLY A 251 -15.72 29.29 -17.62
CA GLY A 251 -16.39 30.20 -18.54
C GLY A 251 -15.37 30.89 -19.43
N ARG A 252 -15.42 30.62 -20.72
CA ARG A 252 -14.73 31.35 -21.76
C ARG A 252 -15.54 32.64 -22.00
N VAL A 253 -14.95 33.78 -21.70
CA VAL A 253 -15.48 35.08 -22.08
C VAL A 253 -15.28 35.25 -23.58
N ALA A 254 -16.34 35.33 -24.37
CA ALA A 254 -16.33 35.76 -25.74
C ALA A 254 -16.65 37.25 -25.80
N ASN A 255 -15.68 38.02 -26.26
CA ASN A 255 -15.92 39.39 -26.74
C ASN A 255 -16.71 39.31 -28.04
N ALA A 256 -17.77 40.09 -28.14
CA ALA A 256 -18.38 40.50 -29.40
C ALA A 256 -18.51 42.01 -29.38
N GLU A 257 -17.78 42.63 -30.30
CA GLU A 257 -18.02 44.01 -30.79
C GLU A 257 -19.27 44.02 -31.67
N GLU A 258 -20.14 44.93 -31.45
CA GLU A 258 -20.73 45.99 -32.27
C GLU A 258 -21.91 46.60 -31.54
#